data_f0d01ef8b5eff0153aec1aca746982a1
#
_entry.id   f0d01ef8b5eff0153aec1aca746982a1
#
_cell.length_a   1.000
_cell.length_b   1.000
_cell.length_c   1.000
_cell.angle_alpha   90.00
_cell.angle_beta   90.00
_cell.angle_gamma   90.00
#
_symmetry.space_group_name_H-M   'P 1'
#
loop_
_entity.id
_entity.type
_entity.pdbx_description
1 polymer ?
#
loop_
_entity_poly.entity_id
_entity_poly.type
_entity_poly.pdbx_seq_one_letter_code
_entity_poly.pdbx_strand_id
1 'polypeptide(L)'
;MEYIHCYKSPLGGITEASDGENLIGLWFENQKHFADSLDSCYEDKELPVFRQTDRWLDIYFSGKEPGFTPPINMKTTEFRKSVWKIMLNIPYGNTMTYGEIAEKLAKDTGITRMSAQAVGGAVGHNSISLIIPCHRVVGANGNLTGYAGGIEKKMKLLEMESIDISGFYVPKKRHCVINSHLINKFRFVEITTIPANRDLACRKE
;
A
#
# COMPACT_ATOMS: atom_id res chain seq x y z
N MET A 1 11.34 20.56 3.67
CA MET A 1 10.35 20.79 2.59
C MET A 1 10.10 19.47 1.88
N GLU A 2 8.86 19.10 1.68
CA GLU A 2 8.50 17.91 0.89
C GLU A 2 7.97 18.34 -0.47
N TYR A 3 8.09 17.45 -1.44
CA TYR A 3 7.72 17.70 -2.83
C TYR A 3 6.78 16.61 -3.30
N ILE A 4 5.87 16.94 -4.21
CA ILE A 4 4.96 15.99 -4.83
C ILE A 4 5.08 16.01 -6.35
N HIS A 5 4.70 14.89 -6.96
CA HIS A 5 4.56 14.70 -8.40
C HIS A 5 3.41 13.74 -8.68
N CYS A 6 2.78 13.86 -9.85
CA CYS A 6 1.65 13.03 -10.25
C CYS A 6 1.99 12.18 -11.48
N TYR A 7 1.81 10.87 -11.38
CA TYR A 7 1.98 9.92 -12.48
C TYR A 7 0.65 9.33 -12.91
N LYS A 8 0.41 9.21 -14.22
CA LYS A 8 -0.81 8.59 -14.79
C LYS A 8 -0.55 7.12 -15.12
N SER A 9 -1.08 6.22 -14.30
CA SER A 9 -0.97 4.78 -14.54
C SER A 9 -2.21 4.18 -15.20
N PRO A 10 -2.09 2.97 -15.80
CA PRO A 10 -3.26 2.22 -16.30
C PRO A 10 -4.28 1.86 -15.21
N LEU A 11 -3.90 1.94 -13.94
CA LEU A 11 -4.74 1.62 -12.79
C LEU A 11 -5.26 2.87 -12.04
N GLY A 12 -5.11 4.05 -12.63
CA GLY A 12 -5.50 5.34 -12.06
C GLY A 12 -4.31 6.22 -11.70
N GLY A 13 -4.57 7.42 -11.19
CA GLY A 13 -3.52 8.35 -10.79
C GLY A 13 -2.69 7.82 -9.63
N ILE A 14 -1.41 8.16 -9.63
CA ILE A 14 -0.46 7.88 -8.56
C ILE A 14 0.14 9.21 -8.15
N THR A 15 0.17 9.46 -6.84
CA THR A 15 0.90 10.59 -6.25
C THR A 15 2.21 10.09 -5.67
N GLU A 16 3.29 10.72 -6.06
CA GLU A 16 4.63 10.54 -5.55
C GLU A 16 4.97 11.63 -4.56
N ALA A 17 5.76 11.33 -3.54
CA ALA A 17 6.28 12.33 -2.62
C ALA A 17 7.77 12.10 -2.35
N SER A 18 8.52 13.20 -2.16
CA SER A 18 9.96 13.18 -1.93
C SER A 18 10.38 14.16 -0.84
N ASP A 19 11.48 13.84 -0.15
CA ASP A 19 12.19 14.75 0.76
C ASP A 19 13.21 15.66 0.03
N GLY A 20 13.27 15.56 -1.31
CA GLY A 20 14.20 16.26 -2.19
C GLY A 20 15.24 15.34 -2.82
N GLU A 21 15.61 14.26 -2.15
CA GLU A 21 16.61 13.28 -2.59
C GLU A 21 16.01 11.88 -2.75
N ASN A 22 15.12 11.49 -1.84
CA ASN A 22 14.54 10.14 -1.77
C ASN A 22 13.04 10.18 -1.97
N LEU A 23 12.48 9.11 -2.50
CA LEU A 23 11.05 8.87 -2.49
C LEU A 23 10.60 8.49 -1.07
N ILE A 24 9.62 9.22 -0.54
CA ILE A 24 9.04 8.99 0.79
C ILE A 24 7.61 8.52 0.73
N GLY A 25 6.96 8.63 -0.45
CA GLY A 25 5.59 8.23 -0.67
C GLY A 25 5.31 7.89 -2.13
N LEU A 26 4.43 6.91 -2.33
CA LEU A 26 3.90 6.49 -3.63
C LEU A 26 2.52 5.88 -3.39
N TRP A 27 1.46 6.58 -3.74
CA TRP A 27 0.09 6.17 -3.43
C TRP A 27 -0.80 6.22 -4.66
N PHE A 28 -1.63 5.19 -4.83
CA PHE A 28 -2.77 5.31 -5.74
C PHE A 28 -3.79 6.32 -5.22
N GLU A 29 -4.44 7.03 -6.11
CA GLU A 29 -5.58 7.88 -5.74
C GLU A 29 -6.64 7.06 -4.99
N ASN A 30 -7.23 7.66 -3.97
CA ASN A 30 -8.27 7.08 -3.12
C ASN A 30 -7.86 5.80 -2.37
N GLN A 31 -6.57 5.47 -2.27
CA GLN A 31 -6.16 4.37 -1.42
C GLN A 31 -6.31 4.72 0.07
N LYS A 32 -6.48 3.70 0.89
CA LYS A 32 -6.44 3.85 2.35
C LYS A 32 -5.06 4.37 2.78
N HIS A 33 -5.02 5.28 3.74
CA HIS A 33 -3.78 5.94 4.21
C HIS A 33 -3.05 6.76 3.12
N PHE A 34 -3.83 7.32 2.16
CA PHE A 34 -3.30 8.22 1.15
C PHE A 34 -2.67 9.44 1.82
N ALA A 35 -1.40 9.69 1.52
CA ALA A 35 -0.63 10.84 2.00
C ALA A 35 -0.58 11.05 3.53
N ASP A 36 -0.92 10.03 4.36
CA ASP A 36 -0.89 10.13 5.83
C ASP A 36 0.49 10.50 6.39
N SER A 37 1.56 10.21 5.65
CA SER A 37 2.96 10.49 6.04
C SER A 37 3.52 11.78 5.42
N LEU A 38 2.73 12.50 4.62
CA LEU A 38 3.13 13.76 3.97
C LEU A 38 2.91 14.93 4.93
N ASP A 39 3.87 15.85 5.00
CA ASP A 39 3.74 17.08 5.75
C ASP A 39 2.65 17.99 5.16
N SER A 40 2.10 18.90 5.97
CA SER A 40 1.07 19.83 5.52
C SER A 40 1.59 20.88 4.52
N CYS A 41 2.91 21.09 4.46
CA CYS A 41 3.57 22.02 3.54
C CYS A 41 4.40 21.22 2.54
N TYR A 42 3.98 21.19 1.30
CA TYR A 42 4.68 20.55 0.16
C TYR A 42 4.59 21.44 -1.08
N GLU A 43 5.51 21.24 -2.01
CA GLU A 43 5.55 21.92 -3.30
C GLU A 43 5.41 20.91 -4.43
N ASP A 44 4.70 21.29 -5.49
CA ASP A 44 4.71 20.57 -6.76
C ASP A 44 5.98 20.97 -7.51
N LYS A 45 6.90 20.03 -7.68
CA LYS A 45 8.19 20.29 -8.31
C LYS A 45 8.75 19.03 -8.93
N GLU A 46 9.25 19.17 -10.14
CA GLU A 46 9.95 18.08 -10.80
C GLU A 46 11.35 17.85 -10.19
N LEU A 47 11.61 16.61 -9.76
CA LEU A 47 12.88 16.20 -9.14
C LEU A 47 13.50 15.01 -9.89
N PRO A 48 14.83 14.84 -9.80
CA PRO A 48 15.51 13.68 -10.39
C PRO A 48 14.96 12.32 -9.86
N VAL A 49 14.55 12.25 -8.60
CA VAL A 49 13.98 11.04 -8.01
C VAL A 49 12.63 10.71 -8.63
N PHE A 50 11.78 11.69 -8.94
CA PHE A 50 10.51 11.47 -9.62
C PHE A 50 10.72 10.92 -11.04
N ARG A 51 11.66 11.49 -11.82
CA ARG A 51 12.02 10.92 -13.13
C ARG A 51 12.50 9.48 -13.06
N GLN A 52 13.22 9.11 -12.00
CA GLN A 52 13.63 7.72 -11.79
C GLN A 52 12.43 6.85 -11.43
N THR A 53 11.51 7.37 -10.60
CA THR A 53 10.28 6.66 -10.22
C THR A 53 9.36 6.48 -11.41
N ASP A 54 9.15 7.51 -12.23
CA ASP A 54 8.37 7.43 -13.48
C ASP A 54 8.93 6.34 -14.40
N ARG A 55 10.25 6.34 -14.63
CA ARG A 55 10.90 5.30 -15.43
C ARG A 55 10.70 3.91 -14.84
N TRP A 56 10.75 3.77 -13.52
CA TRP A 56 10.48 2.52 -12.83
C TRP A 56 9.02 2.08 -13.07
N LEU A 57 8.07 3.00 -12.93
CA LEU A 57 6.64 2.77 -13.15
C LEU A 57 6.35 2.41 -14.61
N ASP A 58 6.96 3.10 -15.58
CA ASP A 58 6.81 2.79 -17.01
C ASP A 58 7.24 1.35 -17.32
N ILE A 59 8.38 0.91 -16.79
CA ILE A 59 8.86 -0.47 -16.96
C ILE A 59 7.90 -1.44 -16.27
N TYR A 60 7.49 -1.16 -15.03
CA TYR A 60 6.58 -2.00 -14.27
C TYR A 60 5.23 -2.17 -14.96
N PHE A 61 4.60 -1.07 -15.39
CA PHE A 61 3.31 -1.10 -16.08
C PHE A 61 3.39 -1.63 -17.52
N SER A 62 4.59 -1.80 -18.09
CA SER A 62 4.79 -2.57 -19.32
C SER A 62 4.78 -4.08 -19.10
N GLY A 63 4.57 -4.57 -17.87
CA GLY A 63 4.59 -5.99 -17.51
C GLY A 63 5.99 -6.57 -17.37
N LYS A 64 6.99 -5.75 -17.09
CA LYS A 64 8.39 -6.16 -16.91
C LYS A 64 8.87 -5.83 -15.49
N GLU A 65 9.80 -6.65 -14.99
CA GLU A 65 10.48 -6.36 -13.73
C GLU A 65 11.46 -5.19 -13.92
N PRO A 66 11.31 -4.08 -13.15
CA PRO A 66 12.30 -3.02 -13.16
C PRO A 66 13.62 -3.51 -12.53
N GLY A 67 14.72 -3.38 -13.27
CA GLY A 67 16.05 -3.84 -12.83
C GLY A 67 16.76 -2.93 -11.83
N PHE A 68 16.06 -1.94 -11.26
CA PHE A 68 16.60 -1.01 -10.28
C PHE A 68 15.50 -0.57 -9.28
N THR A 69 15.91 0.03 -8.18
CA THR A 69 14.99 0.66 -7.21
C THR A 69 15.37 2.12 -7.06
N PRO A 70 14.45 3.09 -7.23
CA PRO A 70 14.72 4.47 -6.90
C PRO A 70 15.17 4.64 -5.45
N PRO A 71 15.94 5.68 -5.10
CA PRO A 71 16.29 5.94 -3.71
C PRO A 71 15.02 6.17 -2.89
N ILE A 72 14.84 5.39 -1.81
CA ILE A 72 13.67 5.44 -0.93
C ILE A 72 14.06 5.78 0.50
N ASN A 73 13.25 6.59 1.17
CA ASN A 73 13.36 6.86 2.60
C ASN A 73 12.05 6.46 3.30
N MET A 74 12.12 5.42 4.13
CA MET A 74 10.97 4.89 4.85
C MET A 74 10.70 5.72 6.11
N LYS A 75 9.87 6.76 6.01
CA LYS A 75 9.42 7.58 7.16
C LYS A 75 8.39 6.81 7.99
N THR A 76 8.84 5.89 8.84
CA THR A 76 7.94 5.05 9.64
C THR A 76 8.66 4.45 10.87
N THR A 77 7.94 3.67 11.68
CA THR A 77 8.50 2.99 12.87
C THR A 77 9.47 1.87 12.48
N GLU A 78 10.41 1.54 13.36
CA GLU A 78 11.39 0.46 13.11
C GLU A 78 10.73 -0.89 12.86
N PHE A 79 9.62 -1.18 13.53
CA PHE A 79 8.84 -2.39 13.26
C PHE A 79 8.31 -2.43 11.82
N ARG A 80 7.71 -1.34 11.34
CA ARG A 80 7.23 -1.27 9.95
C ARG A 80 8.38 -1.34 8.96
N LYS A 81 9.51 -0.67 9.23
CA LYS A 81 10.72 -0.75 8.39
C LYS A 81 11.21 -2.19 8.25
N SER A 82 11.23 -2.95 9.35
CA SER A 82 11.65 -4.36 9.33
C SER A 82 10.72 -5.22 8.47
N VAL A 83 9.40 -5.02 8.56
CA VAL A 83 8.41 -5.69 7.71
C VAL A 83 8.62 -5.29 6.23
N TRP A 84 8.76 -3.98 5.94
CA TRP A 84 8.90 -3.49 4.57
C TRP A 84 10.21 -3.92 3.91
N LYS A 85 11.31 -4.06 4.68
CA LYS A 85 12.57 -4.66 4.20
C LYS A 85 12.38 -6.12 3.76
N ILE A 86 11.55 -6.89 4.50
CA ILE A 86 11.22 -8.27 4.08
C ILE A 86 10.39 -8.23 2.79
N MET A 87 9.41 -7.32 2.69
CA MET A 87 8.57 -7.17 1.49
C MET A 87 9.38 -6.82 0.25
N LEU A 88 10.37 -5.92 0.36
CA LEU A 88 11.27 -5.54 -0.75
C LEU A 88 12.02 -6.75 -1.35
N ASN A 89 12.21 -7.81 -0.57
CA ASN A 89 12.87 -9.03 -1.03
C ASN A 89 11.90 -10.06 -1.62
N ILE A 90 10.60 -9.75 -1.75
CA ILE A 90 9.65 -10.63 -2.46
C ILE A 90 9.88 -10.45 -3.97
N PRO A 91 10.35 -11.46 -4.70
CA PRO A 91 10.65 -11.31 -6.12
C PRO A 91 9.41 -10.98 -6.95
N TYR A 92 9.62 -10.36 -8.11
CA TYR A 92 8.59 -10.18 -9.12
C TYR A 92 7.98 -11.53 -9.52
N GLY A 93 6.66 -11.58 -9.68
CA GLY A 93 5.95 -12.81 -10.00
C GLY A 93 5.82 -13.82 -8.84
N ASN A 94 6.15 -13.41 -7.60
CA ASN A 94 6.01 -14.26 -6.43
C ASN A 94 5.16 -13.60 -5.34
N THR A 95 4.60 -14.42 -4.47
CA THR A 95 3.84 -13.95 -3.30
C THR A 95 4.44 -14.49 -2.01
N MET A 96 4.17 -13.82 -0.91
CA MET A 96 4.51 -14.24 0.45
C MET A 96 3.30 -14.05 1.35
N THR A 97 3.06 -14.95 2.29
CA THR A 97 1.96 -14.80 3.24
C THR A 97 2.34 -13.90 4.41
N TYR A 98 1.33 -13.31 5.08
CA TYR A 98 1.56 -12.58 6.33
C TYR A 98 2.22 -13.46 7.40
N GLY A 99 1.92 -14.77 7.39
CA GLY A 99 2.54 -15.75 8.31
C GLY A 99 4.02 -15.92 8.04
N GLU A 100 4.42 -16.14 6.79
CA GLU A 100 5.83 -16.30 6.40
C GLU A 100 6.65 -15.03 6.70
N ILE A 101 6.09 -13.83 6.50
CA ILE A 101 6.75 -12.58 6.90
C ILE A 101 6.92 -12.55 8.43
N ALA A 102 5.89 -12.96 9.19
CA ALA A 102 5.94 -12.98 10.64
C ALA A 102 7.00 -13.97 11.16
N GLU A 103 7.09 -15.16 10.57
CA GLU A 103 8.11 -16.17 10.91
C GLU A 103 9.52 -15.66 10.60
N LYS A 104 9.72 -15.07 9.42
CA LYS A 104 11.00 -14.50 9.03
C LYS A 104 11.42 -13.38 10.00
N LEU A 105 10.50 -12.47 10.33
CA LEU A 105 10.77 -11.38 11.25
C LEU A 105 11.09 -11.88 12.66
N ALA A 106 10.36 -12.89 13.16
CA ALA A 106 10.63 -13.52 14.45
C ALA A 106 12.05 -14.11 14.49
N LYS A 107 12.46 -14.82 13.44
CA LYS A 107 13.80 -15.39 13.30
C LYS A 107 14.88 -14.31 13.28
N ASP A 108 14.69 -13.24 12.48
CA ASP A 108 15.67 -12.17 12.31
C ASP A 108 15.86 -11.35 13.59
N THR A 109 14.81 -11.24 14.43
CA THR A 109 14.84 -10.48 15.69
C THR A 109 15.10 -11.34 16.93
N GLY A 110 15.19 -12.66 16.78
CA GLY A 110 15.41 -13.59 17.90
C GLY A 110 14.22 -13.75 18.86
N ILE A 111 13.01 -13.31 18.46
CA ILE A 111 11.79 -13.48 19.27
C ILE A 111 11.11 -14.82 18.94
N THR A 112 10.47 -15.42 19.93
CA THR A 112 9.85 -16.74 19.78
C THR A 112 8.70 -16.76 18.78
N ARG A 113 7.92 -15.67 18.68
CA ARG A 113 6.73 -15.59 17.84
C ARG A 113 6.38 -14.15 17.47
N MET A 114 6.02 -13.92 16.20
CA MET A 114 5.47 -12.67 15.71
C MET A 114 4.02 -12.88 15.25
N SER A 115 3.17 -11.88 15.50
CA SER A 115 1.76 -11.94 15.08
C SER A 115 1.62 -11.58 13.59
N ALA A 116 1.01 -12.47 12.80
CA ALA A 116 0.62 -12.17 11.41
C ALA A 116 -0.35 -10.98 11.31
N GLN A 117 -1.17 -10.72 12.35
CA GLN A 117 -2.05 -9.55 12.41
C GLN A 117 -1.24 -8.25 12.57
N ALA A 118 -0.19 -8.24 13.40
CA ALA A 118 0.71 -7.09 13.54
C ALA A 118 1.44 -6.80 12.23
N VAL A 119 1.93 -7.85 11.54
CA VAL A 119 2.50 -7.76 10.19
C VAL A 119 1.49 -7.19 9.22
N GLY A 120 0.24 -7.67 9.23
CA GLY A 120 -0.84 -7.14 8.39
C GLY A 120 -1.09 -5.64 8.60
N GLY A 121 -1.02 -5.17 9.85
CA GLY A 121 -1.05 -3.75 10.17
C GLY A 121 0.10 -2.97 9.54
N ALA A 122 1.33 -3.48 9.62
CA ALA A 122 2.51 -2.86 9.02
C ALA A 122 2.45 -2.83 7.49
N VAL A 123 2.00 -3.93 6.85
CA VAL A 123 1.77 -4.02 5.40
C VAL A 123 0.72 -3.03 4.93
N GLY A 124 -0.39 -2.88 5.69
CA GLY A 124 -1.49 -1.98 5.34
C GLY A 124 -1.15 -0.49 5.42
N HIS A 125 -0.09 -0.12 6.15
CA HIS A 125 0.40 1.27 6.25
C HIS A 125 1.60 1.54 5.33
N ASN A 126 1.82 0.71 4.32
CA ASN A 126 2.88 0.97 3.35
C ASN A 126 2.63 2.29 2.62
N SER A 127 3.56 3.24 2.80
CA SER A 127 3.50 4.55 2.14
C SER A 127 4.13 4.57 0.75
N ILE A 128 4.86 3.53 0.34
CA ILE A 128 5.55 3.46 -0.95
C ILE A 128 5.02 2.24 -1.72
N SER A 129 3.77 2.35 -2.20
CA SER A 129 3.10 1.27 -2.94
C SER A 129 3.90 0.86 -4.18
N LEU A 130 3.72 -0.35 -4.68
CA LEU A 130 4.40 -0.95 -5.83
C LEU A 130 5.88 -1.24 -5.58
N ILE A 131 6.71 -0.23 -5.33
CA ILE A 131 8.15 -0.40 -5.06
C ILE A 131 8.35 -1.26 -3.81
N ILE A 132 7.64 -0.96 -2.72
CA ILE A 132 7.49 -1.90 -1.58
C ILE A 132 6.24 -2.73 -1.86
N PRO A 133 6.37 -3.98 -2.31
CA PRO A 133 5.30 -4.70 -3.01
C PRO A 133 4.25 -5.31 -2.06
N CYS A 134 3.47 -4.46 -1.37
CA CYS A 134 2.41 -4.94 -0.49
C CYS A 134 1.29 -5.71 -1.23
N HIS A 135 1.15 -5.55 -2.54
CA HIS A 135 0.27 -6.36 -3.37
C HIS A 135 0.71 -7.83 -3.47
N ARG A 136 2.02 -8.14 -3.31
CA ARG A 136 2.56 -9.51 -3.27
C ARG A 136 2.32 -10.22 -1.93
N VAL A 137 1.85 -9.49 -0.89
CA VAL A 137 1.55 -10.09 0.41
C VAL A 137 0.11 -10.58 0.44
N VAL A 138 -0.09 -11.88 0.71
CA VAL A 138 -1.39 -12.55 0.66
C VAL A 138 -1.70 -13.25 2.00
N GLY A 139 -2.95 -13.59 2.22
CA GLY A 139 -3.32 -14.46 3.34
C GLY A 139 -3.03 -15.93 3.06
N ALA A 140 -3.11 -16.77 4.08
CA ALA A 140 -2.97 -18.21 3.91
C ALA A 140 -3.98 -18.75 2.88
N ASN A 141 -3.59 -19.81 2.17
CA ASN A 141 -4.42 -20.51 1.18
C ASN A 141 -4.96 -19.62 0.05
N GLY A 142 -4.18 -18.61 -0.38
CA GLY A 142 -4.58 -17.73 -1.48
C GLY A 142 -5.64 -16.68 -1.12
N ASN A 143 -5.80 -16.37 0.17
CA ASN A 143 -6.74 -15.35 0.60
C ASN A 143 -6.27 -13.94 0.22
N LEU A 144 -7.00 -13.26 -0.67
CA LEU A 144 -6.75 -11.87 -1.08
C LEU A 144 -7.42 -10.91 -0.12
N THR A 145 -6.74 -10.56 0.96
CA THR A 145 -7.19 -9.52 1.91
C THR A 145 -6.18 -8.40 2.02
N GLY A 146 -6.66 -7.25 2.45
CA GLY A 146 -5.81 -6.20 3.02
C GLY A 146 -4.89 -5.48 2.03
N TYR A 147 -5.43 -4.93 0.93
CA TYR A 147 -4.69 -4.01 0.08
C TYR A 147 -5.24 -2.58 0.21
N ALA A 148 -4.35 -1.60 0.45
CA ALA A 148 -4.74 -0.21 0.63
C ALA A 148 -5.39 0.38 -0.62
N GLY A 149 -4.91 0.02 -1.81
CA GLY A 149 -5.45 0.43 -3.10
C GLY A 149 -6.71 -0.33 -3.55
N GLY A 150 -7.22 -1.27 -2.73
CA GLY A 150 -8.39 -2.09 -3.06
C GLY A 150 -8.04 -3.41 -3.75
N ILE A 151 -8.90 -4.42 -3.54
CA ILE A 151 -8.63 -5.80 -3.99
C ILE A 151 -8.56 -5.91 -5.52
N GLU A 152 -9.36 -5.14 -6.24
CA GLU A 152 -9.35 -5.16 -7.71
C GLU A 152 -7.97 -4.73 -8.27
N LYS A 153 -7.37 -3.67 -7.73
CA LYS A 153 -6.02 -3.27 -8.13
C LYS A 153 -4.99 -4.34 -7.76
N LYS A 154 -5.12 -4.95 -6.57
CA LYS A 154 -4.22 -6.04 -6.15
C LYS A 154 -4.25 -7.20 -7.14
N MET A 155 -5.44 -7.65 -7.55
CA MET A 155 -5.59 -8.74 -8.52
C MET A 155 -4.92 -8.37 -9.86
N LYS A 156 -5.22 -7.19 -10.40
CA LYS A 156 -4.60 -6.71 -11.65
C LYS A 156 -3.07 -6.64 -11.58
N LEU A 157 -2.52 -6.20 -10.44
CA LEU A 157 -1.07 -6.14 -10.24
C LEU A 157 -0.45 -7.55 -10.19
N LEU A 158 -1.08 -8.51 -9.53
CA LEU A 158 -0.64 -9.90 -9.51
C LEU A 158 -0.69 -10.53 -10.92
N GLU A 159 -1.78 -10.29 -11.67
CA GLU A 159 -1.91 -10.75 -13.05
C GLU A 159 -0.85 -10.13 -13.98
N MET A 160 -0.56 -8.83 -13.82
CA MET A 160 0.51 -8.14 -14.57
C MET A 160 1.88 -8.76 -14.29
N GLU A 161 2.10 -9.26 -13.08
CA GLU A 161 3.31 -10.00 -12.71
C GLU A 161 3.27 -11.49 -13.12
N SER A 162 2.31 -11.88 -13.96
CA SER A 162 2.12 -13.26 -14.46
C SER A 162 1.86 -14.29 -13.35
N ILE A 163 1.34 -13.88 -12.22
CA ILE A 163 0.93 -14.77 -11.13
C ILE A 163 -0.43 -15.36 -11.48
N ASP A 164 -0.52 -16.71 -11.49
CA ASP A 164 -1.81 -17.39 -11.61
C ASP A 164 -2.66 -17.15 -10.36
N ILE A 165 -3.72 -16.37 -10.54
CA ILE A 165 -4.65 -16.04 -9.45
C ILE A 165 -5.86 -16.98 -9.36
N SER A 166 -5.94 -18.03 -10.17
CA SER A 166 -7.08 -18.98 -10.18
C SER A 166 -7.31 -19.68 -8.85
N GLY A 167 -6.23 -19.89 -8.07
CA GLY A 167 -6.27 -20.43 -6.71
C GLY A 167 -6.53 -19.40 -5.60
N PHE A 168 -6.65 -18.10 -5.95
CA PHE A 168 -6.89 -17.07 -4.95
C PHE A 168 -8.37 -16.75 -4.80
N TYR A 169 -8.77 -16.32 -3.61
CA TYR A 169 -10.16 -15.94 -3.34
C TYR A 169 -10.26 -14.69 -2.47
N VAL A 170 -11.33 -13.95 -2.69
CA VAL A 170 -11.69 -12.79 -1.86
C VAL A 170 -12.70 -13.26 -0.81
N PRO A 171 -12.39 -13.20 0.50
CA PRO A 171 -13.34 -13.61 1.52
C PRO A 171 -14.57 -12.74 1.48
N LYS A 172 -15.75 -13.37 1.47
CA LYS A 172 -17.01 -12.65 1.63
C LYS A 172 -16.99 -11.96 2.99
N LYS A 173 -17.20 -10.64 3.03
CA LYS A 173 -17.44 -9.93 4.30
C LYS A 173 -18.60 -10.64 4.99
N ARG A 174 -18.38 -11.20 6.18
CA ARG A 174 -19.51 -11.64 7.00
C ARG A 174 -20.33 -10.40 7.30
N HIS A 175 -21.50 -10.29 6.68
CA HIS A 175 -22.50 -9.34 7.15
C HIS A 175 -22.85 -9.81 8.57
N CYS A 176 -22.40 -9.08 9.57
CA CYS A 176 -22.99 -9.19 10.89
C CYS A 176 -24.45 -8.75 10.71
N VAL A 177 -25.37 -9.70 10.66
CA VAL A 177 -26.80 -9.42 10.72
C VAL A 177 -27.01 -8.86 12.12
N ILE A 178 -26.96 -7.55 12.24
CA ILE A 178 -27.39 -6.86 13.47
C ILE A 178 -28.88 -7.16 13.57
N ASN A 179 -29.23 -7.99 14.54
CA ASN A 179 -30.59 -8.39 14.83
C ASN A 179 -31.40 -7.09 15.06
N SER A 180 -32.37 -6.83 14.19
CA SER A 180 -33.12 -5.57 14.13
C SER A 180 -33.93 -5.26 15.39
N HIS A 181 -33.84 -6.10 16.42
CA HIS A 181 -34.52 -5.93 17.71
C HIS A 181 -33.81 -5.01 18.72
N LEU A 182 -32.60 -4.49 18.40
CA LEU A 182 -31.85 -3.61 19.32
C LEU A 182 -31.76 -2.14 18.88
N ILE A 183 -32.42 -1.79 17.76
CA ILE A 183 -32.30 -0.40 17.19
C ILE A 183 -33.17 0.62 17.90
N ASN A 184 -34.06 0.25 18.82
CA ASN A 184 -35.00 1.19 19.45
C ASN A 184 -34.51 1.86 20.75
N LYS A 185 -33.24 1.84 21.09
CA LYS A 185 -32.75 2.42 22.37
C LYS A 185 -31.65 3.46 22.30
N PHE A 186 -31.19 3.88 21.13
CA PHE A 186 -30.24 4.99 21.06
C PHE A 186 -30.78 6.13 20.19
N ARG A 187 -31.16 7.21 20.88
CA ARG A 187 -31.52 8.51 20.34
C ARG A 187 -30.35 9.06 19.51
N PHE A 188 -30.67 9.59 18.34
CA PHE A 188 -29.78 10.31 17.46
C PHE A 188 -28.91 11.33 18.22
N VAL A 189 -27.60 11.17 18.15
CA VAL A 189 -26.63 12.25 18.33
C VAL A 189 -26.15 12.57 16.91
N GLU A 190 -26.47 13.78 16.47
CA GLU A 190 -25.95 14.32 15.22
C GLU A 190 -24.42 14.36 15.28
N ILE A 191 -23.78 13.51 14.49
CA ILE A 191 -22.34 13.61 14.25
C ILE A 191 -22.20 14.67 13.15
N THR A 192 -21.81 15.86 13.56
CA THR A 192 -21.35 16.91 12.64
C THR A 192 -20.22 16.36 11.78
N THR A 193 -20.44 16.39 10.50
CA THR A 193 -19.51 16.04 9.43
C THR A 193 -18.18 16.79 9.58
N ILE A 194 -17.11 16.05 9.82
CA ILE A 194 -15.75 16.56 9.63
C ILE A 194 -15.53 16.68 8.13
N PRO A 195 -15.13 17.83 7.59
CA PRO A 195 -14.87 17.96 6.17
C PRO A 195 -13.65 17.13 5.79
N ALA A 196 -13.88 16.09 4.99
CA ALA A 196 -12.85 15.40 4.24
C ALA A 196 -12.44 16.34 3.09
N ASN A 197 -11.44 17.18 3.31
CA ASN A 197 -10.86 17.96 2.24
C ASN A 197 -9.35 18.00 2.38
N ARG A 198 -8.67 17.09 1.70
CA ARG A 198 -7.34 17.31 1.16
C ARG A 198 -7.44 17.02 -0.32
N ASP A 199 -7.65 18.06 -1.13
CA ASP A 199 -7.58 18.02 -2.58
C ASP A 199 -6.12 17.79 -3.02
N LEU A 200 -5.66 16.55 -2.86
CA LEU A 200 -4.42 16.02 -3.39
C LEU A 200 -4.68 15.15 -4.64
N ALA A 201 -5.83 15.32 -5.27
CA ALA A 201 -6.08 14.69 -6.55
C ALA A 201 -5.28 15.39 -7.65
N CYS A 202 -4.60 14.63 -8.51
CA CYS A 202 -4.00 15.14 -9.74
C CYS A 202 -5.04 16.00 -10.47
N ARG A 203 -4.85 17.34 -10.48
CA ARG A 203 -5.73 18.22 -11.21
C ARG A 203 -5.67 17.86 -12.69
N LYS A 204 -6.83 17.64 -13.29
CA LYS A 204 -6.95 17.48 -14.73
C LYS A 204 -6.67 18.83 -15.37
N GLU A 205 -5.59 18.94 -16.12
CA GLU A 205 -5.49 19.88 -17.25
C GLU A 205 -5.96 19.20 -18.51
#